data_a6589ee2a63b11986cf63cc0dfa92d8c
#
_entry.id   a6589ee2a63b11986cf63cc0dfa92d8c
#
_cell.length_a   1.000
_cell.length_b   1.000
_cell.length_c   1.000
_cell.angle_alpha   90.00
_cell.angle_beta   90.00
_cell.angle_gamma   90.00
#
_symmetry.space_group_name_H-M   'P 1'
#
loop_
_entity.id
_entity.type
_entity.pdbx_description
1 polymer ?
#
loop_
_entity_poly.entity_id
_entity_poly.type
_entity_poly.pdbx_seq_one_letter_code
_entity_poly.pdbx_strand_id
1 'polypeptide(L)'
;RRQGFAPRNNFATEEEEIPMFNIKTLAAAIAVSASLVGSVQAENTFAKPPTFWWPDKIDLTPLRQHNPDSNPYGADFNYAAEFAEVDMEALKADVRATLTDSQDWWPADYGHYGPFFVRMAWHSAGTYRVADGRGGAGGGQQRFEPLNSWPDNGNLDKARRLMWPVKQKYGRQVSWADLMILAGTVAMEDMGFESFGFAGGRADDWEPDLVYWGPETVMLADERYSGKRDLKNPLAAVQMGLIYVNPEGPNGNPDPALAAHDIRETFGRMAMNDAETVALIAGGHSFGKAHGAHKPAGCLSVEPGGAGVEEQSFGWKNSCGKGHSEDTITSGFEGAWTATPTQWSMMYLANLFAYDWEVTKSPAGAVQWIPTDDNAADTVPDAHIAGKSHAPIMFTTDLSLKVDPAYREISQRFLANPAEFEDAFARAWFKLTH
;
A
#
# COMPACT_ATOMS: atom_id res chain seq x y z
N ARG A 1 64.23 -29.85 -18.86
CA ARG A 1 64.29 -30.62 -20.16
C ARG A 1 63.03 -30.18 -20.93
N ARG A 2 63.23 -29.36 -21.80
CA ARG A 2 63.18 -29.10 -23.23
C ARG A 2 62.62 -30.27 -24.07
N GLN A 3 61.58 -29.94 -24.87
CA GLN A 3 61.46 -30.11 -26.33
C GLN A 3 59.96 -29.87 -26.63
N GLY A 4 59.51 -28.96 -27.40
CA GLY A 4 60.00 -28.37 -28.65
C GLY A 4 59.56 -29.18 -29.85
N PHE A 5 58.45 -28.75 -30.54
CA PHE A 5 58.36 -28.84 -31.99
C PHE A 5 57.15 -28.09 -32.53
N ALA A 6 57.38 -27.14 -33.37
CA ALA A 6 56.48 -26.49 -34.31
C ALA A 6 56.69 -27.13 -35.71
N PRO A 7 56.12 -26.56 -36.79
CA PRO A 7 54.74 -26.68 -37.33
C PRO A 7 54.74 -27.33 -38.72
N ARG A 8 53.61 -27.66 -39.27
CA ARG A 8 53.52 -27.78 -40.73
C ARG A 8 52.16 -27.36 -41.25
N ASN A 9 52.21 -26.42 -42.16
CA ASN A 9 51.21 -25.99 -43.12
C ASN A 9 50.75 -27.09 -44.03
N ASN A 10 49.55 -26.93 -44.56
CA ASN A 10 49.07 -26.96 -45.94
C ASN A 10 47.68 -27.61 -46.01
N PHE A 11 46.80 -26.94 -46.52
CA PHE A 11 46.16 -26.59 -47.79
C PHE A 11 44.79 -27.23 -47.85
N ALA A 12 43.82 -26.58 -48.22
CA ALA A 12 43.33 -26.26 -49.56
C ALA A 12 42.09 -25.33 -49.40
N THR A 13 42.07 -24.34 -50.22
CA THR A 13 40.90 -23.53 -50.52
C THR A 13 39.96 -24.35 -51.40
N GLU A 14 38.84 -24.78 -50.85
CA GLU A 14 37.64 -25.06 -51.61
C GLU A 14 36.65 -23.93 -51.35
N GLU A 15 36.45 -23.13 -52.41
CA GLU A 15 35.35 -22.16 -52.45
C GLU A 15 34.04 -22.97 -52.59
N GLU A 16 33.37 -23.22 -51.50
CA GLU A 16 31.97 -23.61 -51.53
C GLU A 16 31.12 -22.38 -51.80
N GLU A 17 30.53 -22.31 -52.96
CA GLU A 17 29.49 -21.35 -53.33
C GLU A 17 28.33 -21.45 -52.34
N ILE A 18 28.19 -20.47 -51.48
CA ILE A 18 27.02 -20.32 -50.63
C ILE A 18 25.84 -19.91 -51.52
N PRO A 19 24.76 -20.72 -51.63
CA PRO A 19 23.61 -20.34 -52.42
C PRO A 19 23.00 -19.06 -51.84
N MET A 20 22.89 -18.02 -52.68
CA MET A 20 22.22 -16.80 -52.34
C MET A 20 20.76 -17.08 -51.97
N PHE A 21 20.48 -17.13 -50.68
CA PHE A 21 19.11 -17.19 -50.21
C PHE A 21 18.40 -15.87 -50.57
N ASN A 22 17.29 -16.00 -51.26
CA ASN A 22 16.49 -14.90 -51.73
C ASN A 22 16.01 -14.04 -50.55
N ILE A 23 16.43 -12.79 -50.49
CA ILE A 23 16.12 -11.82 -49.43
C ILE A 23 14.60 -11.70 -49.17
N LYS A 24 13.77 -11.99 -50.17
CA LYS A 24 12.31 -12.02 -50.02
C LYS A 24 11.82 -13.20 -49.17
N THR A 25 12.51 -14.32 -49.19
CA THR A 25 12.17 -15.51 -48.37
C THR A 25 12.62 -15.32 -46.92
N LEU A 26 13.73 -14.62 -46.70
CA LEU A 26 14.21 -14.26 -45.34
C LEU A 26 13.30 -13.23 -44.67
N ALA A 27 12.82 -12.23 -45.44
CA ALA A 27 11.88 -11.24 -44.95
C ALA A 27 10.51 -11.86 -44.59
N ALA A 28 10.05 -12.86 -45.33
CA ALA A 28 8.82 -13.57 -45.00
C ALA A 28 8.98 -14.46 -43.75
N ALA A 29 10.14 -15.10 -43.56
CA ALA A 29 10.42 -15.92 -42.37
C ALA A 29 10.57 -15.06 -41.11
N ILE A 30 11.17 -13.87 -41.23
CA ILE A 30 11.28 -12.92 -40.12
C ILE A 30 9.92 -12.29 -39.82
N ALA A 31 9.08 -12.01 -40.80
CA ALA A 31 7.72 -11.48 -40.58
C ALA A 31 6.81 -12.53 -39.93
N VAL A 32 6.94 -13.82 -40.25
CA VAL A 32 6.18 -14.89 -39.59
C VAL A 32 6.72 -15.20 -38.20
N SER A 33 8.01 -15.07 -37.92
CA SER A 33 8.55 -15.21 -36.58
C SER A 33 8.28 -13.96 -35.70
N ALA A 34 8.21 -12.76 -36.28
CA ALA A 34 7.82 -11.54 -35.56
C ALA A 34 6.32 -11.48 -35.24
N SER A 35 5.47 -12.14 -36.04
CA SER A 35 4.04 -12.28 -35.74
C SER A 35 3.72 -13.43 -34.76
N LEU A 36 4.70 -14.30 -34.46
CA LEU A 36 4.59 -15.38 -33.46
C LEU A 36 5.20 -14.98 -32.09
N VAL A 37 5.89 -13.83 -32.01
CA VAL A 37 6.21 -13.16 -30.78
C VAL A 37 5.10 -12.11 -30.49
N GLY A 38 3.86 -12.45 -30.81
CA GLY A 38 2.69 -11.83 -30.24
C GLY A 38 2.68 -12.19 -28.76
N SER A 39 2.94 -11.18 -27.93
CA SER A 39 2.63 -11.12 -26.50
C SER A 39 2.22 -12.49 -25.92
N VAL A 40 3.17 -13.22 -25.38
CA VAL A 40 2.88 -14.09 -24.26
C VAL A 40 2.54 -13.12 -23.12
N GLN A 41 1.33 -12.57 -23.13
CA GLN A 41 0.71 -12.12 -21.92
C GLN A 41 0.77 -13.36 -21.02
N ALA A 42 1.47 -13.23 -19.91
CA ALA A 42 1.43 -14.25 -18.88
C ALA A 42 -0.05 -14.54 -18.63
N GLU A 43 -0.51 -15.69 -19.09
CA GLU A 43 -1.90 -16.07 -18.93
C GLU A 43 -2.15 -16.15 -17.44
N ASN A 44 -3.06 -15.32 -16.99
CA ASN A 44 -3.55 -15.34 -15.64
C ASN A 44 -3.94 -16.79 -15.30
N THR A 45 -3.26 -17.38 -14.31
CA THR A 45 -3.48 -18.77 -13.89
C THR A 45 -4.81 -18.93 -13.14
N PHE A 46 -5.50 -17.81 -12.84
CA PHE A 46 -6.81 -17.82 -12.22
C PHE A 46 -7.91 -18.31 -13.15
N ALA A 47 -9.04 -18.69 -12.56
CA ALA A 47 -10.22 -19.09 -13.30
C ALA A 47 -10.54 -18.06 -14.39
N LYS A 48 -10.58 -18.52 -15.64
CA LYS A 48 -10.86 -17.65 -16.78
C LYS A 48 -12.33 -17.20 -16.70
N PRO A 49 -12.63 -15.91 -16.87
CA PRO A 49 -13.99 -15.44 -16.90
C PRO A 49 -14.75 -16.02 -18.12
N PRO A 50 -16.07 -16.06 -18.10
CA PRO A 50 -16.86 -16.50 -19.25
C PRO A 50 -16.52 -15.78 -20.55
N THR A 51 -16.16 -14.53 -20.52
CA THR A 51 -15.72 -13.72 -21.66
C THR A 51 -14.42 -14.23 -22.31
N PHE A 52 -13.59 -14.98 -21.58
CA PHE A 52 -12.42 -15.63 -22.14
C PHE A 52 -12.80 -16.80 -23.07
N TRP A 53 -13.77 -17.60 -22.65
CA TRP A 53 -14.24 -18.78 -23.39
C TRP A 53 -15.28 -18.43 -24.46
N TRP A 54 -16.08 -17.39 -24.18
CA TRP A 54 -17.14 -16.88 -25.03
C TRP A 54 -17.04 -15.34 -25.10
N PRO A 55 -16.07 -14.81 -25.89
CA PRO A 55 -15.79 -13.36 -25.89
C PRO A 55 -16.96 -12.51 -26.39
N ASP A 56 -17.89 -13.11 -27.10
CA ASP A 56 -19.13 -12.50 -27.60
C ASP A 56 -20.28 -12.56 -26.57
N LYS A 57 -20.07 -13.13 -25.39
CA LYS A 57 -21.05 -13.17 -24.31
C LYS A 57 -20.74 -12.14 -23.23
N ILE A 58 -21.80 -11.56 -22.67
CA ILE A 58 -21.69 -10.69 -21.51
C ILE A 58 -21.27 -11.54 -20.31
N ASP A 59 -20.28 -11.06 -19.57
CA ASP A 59 -19.92 -11.64 -18.28
C ASP A 59 -20.96 -11.22 -17.23
N LEU A 60 -21.77 -12.17 -16.78
CA LEU A 60 -22.79 -11.97 -15.77
C LEU A 60 -22.30 -12.38 -14.37
N THR A 61 -21.04 -12.79 -14.22
CA THR A 61 -20.48 -13.20 -12.92
C THR A 61 -20.63 -12.10 -11.85
N PRO A 62 -20.40 -10.80 -12.17
CA PRO A 62 -20.59 -9.74 -11.18
C PRO A 62 -22.01 -9.62 -10.62
N LEU A 63 -23.03 -10.08 -11.37
CA LEU A 63 -24.43 -10.07 -10.91
C LEU A 63 -24.74 -11.18 -9.89
N ARG A 64 -23.81 -12.10 -9.67
CA ARG A 64 -23.94 -13.22 -8.74
C ARG A 64 -23.10 -13.06 -7.48
N GLN A 65 -22.31 -11.98 -7.42
CA GLN A 65 -21.53 -11.68 -6.22
C GLN A 65 -22.43 -11.25 -5.09
N HIS A 66 -21.99 -11.53 -3.87
CA HIS A 66 -22.66 -11.08 -2.65
C HIS A 66 -24.14 -11.48 -2.62
N ASN A 67 -24.41 -12.72 -3.07
CA ASN A 67 -25.74 -13.28 -2.96
C ASN A 67 -26.22 -13.18 -1.50
N PRO A 68 -27.46 -12.73 -1.24
CA PRO A 68 -28.04 -12.76 0.11
C PRO A 68 -27.89 -14.09 0.84
N ASP A 69 -27.86 -15.21 0.10
CA ASP A 69 -27.64 -16.55 0.66
C ASP A 69 -26.23 -16.76 1.23
N SER A 70 -25.25 -15.94 0.83
CA SER A 70 -23.90 -15.99 1.41
C SER A 70 -23.80 -15.31 2.79
N ASN A 71 -24.82 -14.53 3.15
CA ASN A 71 -24.89 -13.83 4.42
C ASN A 71 -25.21 -14.81 5.57
N PRO A 72 -24.28 -15.03 6.53
CA PRO A 72 -24.53 -15.97 7.64
C PRO A 72 -25.64 -15.52 8.59
N TYR A 73 -26.08 -14.26 8.51
CA TYR A 73 -27.21 -13.74 9.30
C TYR A 73 -28.56 -13.96 8.63
N GLY A 74 -28.58 -14.48 7.40
CA GLY A 74 -29.79 -14.77 6.63
C GLY A 74 -30.25 -13.61 5.74
N ALA A 75 -31.16 -13.93 4.82
CA ALA A 75 -31.61 -12.97 3.78
C ALA A 75 -32.42 -11.78 4.35
N ASP A 76 -33.03 -11.95 5.51
CA ASP A 76 -33.84 -10.89 6.16
C ASP A 76 -32.99 -9.93 7.02
N PHE A 77 -31.69 -10.18 7.13
CA PHE A 77 -30.81 -9.33 7.91
C PHE A 77 -30.66 -7.93 7.29
N ASN A 78 -30.92 -6.90 8.07
CA ASN A 78 -30.79 -5.51 7.67
C ASN A 78 -29.74 -4.83 8.54
N TYR A 79 -28.53 -4.67 7.99
CA TYR A 79 -27.41 -4.08 8.73
C TYR A 79 -27.70 -2.62 9.15
N ALA A 80 -28.32 -1.81 8.30
CA ALA A 80 -28.63 -0.42 8.64
C ALA A 80 -29.57 -0.31 9.85
N ALA A 81 -30.53 -1.24 9.97
CA ALA A 81 -31.41 -1.31 11.14
C ALA A 81 -30.65 -1.74 12.42
N GLU A 82 -29.78 -2.73 12.31
CA GLU A 82 -28.96 -3.18 13.44
C GLU A 82 -27.97 -2.08 13.90
N PHE A 83 -27.35 -1.39 12.94
CA PHE A 83 -26.40 -0.33 13.24
C PHE A 83 -27.07 0.90 13.88
N ALA A 84 -28.33 1.19 13.53
CA ALA A 84 -29.08 2.30 14.11
C ALA A 84 -29.33 2.15 15.61
N GLU A 85 -29.26 0.93 16.15
CA GLU A 85 -29.41 0.64 17.56
C GLU A 85 -28.09 0.72 18.36
N VAL A 86 -26.96 1.00 17.67
CA VAL A 86 -25.63 1.08 18.31
C VAL A 86 -25.51 2.35 19.15
N ASP A 87 -25.12 2.20 20.40
CA ASP A 87 -24.63 3.31 21.21
C ASP A 87 -23.23 3.72 20.71
N MET A 88 -23.18 4.77 19.89
CA MET A 88 -21.96 5.25 19.25
C MET A 88 -20.93 5.78 20.24
N GLU A 89 -21.37 6.38 21.33
CA GLU A 89 -20.45 6.87 22.36
C GLU A 89 -19.80 5.70 23.11
N ALA A 90 -20.57 4.68 23.44
CA ALA A 90 -20.04 3.45 24.03
C ALA A 90 -19.08 2.72 23.06
N LEU A 91 -19.43 2.62 21.77
CA LEU A 91 -18.56 2.01 20.76
C LEU A 91 -17.25 2.79 20.59
N LYS A 92 -17.30 4.11 20.50
CA LYS A 92 -16.10 4.96 20.46
C LYS A 92 -15.25 4.81 21.73
N ALA A 93 -15.87 4.72 22.90
CA ALA A 93 -15.15 4.48 24.15
C ALA A 93 -14.43 3.14 24.18
N ASP A 94 -15.07 2.07 23.69
CA ASP A 94 -14.46 0.75 23.59
C ASP A 94 -13.27 0.74 22.59
N VAL A 95 -13.42 1.41 21.45
CA VAL A 95 -12.31 1.58 20.49
C VAL A 95 -11.16 2.36 21.14
N ARG A 96 -11.43 3.49 21.84
CA ARG A 96 -10.39 4.25 22.55
C ARG A 96 -9.65 3.41 23.58
N ALA A 97 -10.38 2.57 24.32
CA ALA A 97 -9.76 1.72 25.34
C ALA A 97 -8.70 0.76 24.72
N THR A 98 -8.84 0.37 23.47
CA THR A 98 -7.85 -0.49 22.80
C THR A 98 -6.60 0.26 22.35
N LEU A 99 -6.67 1.59 22.18
CA LEU A 99 -5.56 2.36 21.60
C LEU A 99 -4.29 2.33 22.44
N THR A 100 -4.43 2.26 23.77
CA THR A 100 -3.30 2.27 24.73
C THR A 100 -3.17 0.96 25.51
N ASP A 101 -4.02 -0.02 25.26
CA ASP A 101 -3.93 -1.37 25.85
C ASP A 101 -2.93 -2.24 25.07
N SER A 102 -1.64 -1.95 25.27
CA SER A 102 -0.56 -2.60 24.54
C SER A 102 -0.47 -4.09 24.86
N GLN A 103 -0.52 -4.92 23.83
CA GLN A 103 -0.53 -6.38 23.93
C GLN A 103 0.88 -6.96 23.75
N ASP A 104 1.28 -7.91 24.60
CA ASP A 104 2.60 -8.55 24.56
C ASP A 104 2.90 -9.23 23.21
N TRP A 105 1.87 -9.75 22.55
CA TRP A 105 2.01 -10.42 21.25
C TRP A 105 2.18 -9.46 20.06
N TRP A 106 1.86 -8.17 20.24
CA TRP A 106 2.05 -7.07 19.28
C TRP A 106 2.10 -5.75 20.03
N PRO A 107 3.22 -5.40 20.68
CA PRO A 107 3.34 -4.16 21.46
C PRO A 107 3.13 -2.92 20.60
N ALA A 108 2.47 -1.93 21.18
CA ALA A 108 2.16 -0.67 20.50
C ALA A 108 3.41 0.20 20.34
N ASP A 109 3.65 0.70 19.13
CA ASP A 109 4.66 1.73 18.89
C ASP A 109 4.34 2.96 19.74
N TYR A 110 5.33 3.49 20.43
CA TYR A 110 5.16 4.65 21.33
C TYR A 110 4.05 4.46 22.38
N GLY A 111 3.63 3.22 22.65
CA GLY A 111 2.56 2.88 23.57
C GLY A 111 1.15 3.17 23.05
N HIS A 112 0.96 3.39 21.74
CA HIS A 112 -0.33 3.79 21.17
C HIS A 112 -0.60 3.16 19.81
N TYR A 113 -1.68 2.40 19.64
CA TYR A 113 -2.06 1.78 18.36
C TYR A 113 -2.70 2.74 17.36
N GLY A 114 -2.92 4.00 17.70
CA GLY A 114 -3.61 4.96 16.85
C GLY A 114 -3.07 5.01 15.43
N PRO A 115 -1.75 5.23 15.21
CA PRO A 115 -1.19 5.25 13.87
C PRO A 115 -1.44 3.95 13.08
N PHE A 116 -1.43 2.82 13.75
CA PHE A 116 -1.70 1.51 13.15
C PHE A 116 -3.15 1.38 12.70
N PHE A 117 -4.11 1.92 13.47
CA PHE A 117 -5.52 1.92 13.10
C PHE A 117 -5.83 2.97 12.01
N VAL A 118 -5.16 4.12 12.01
CA VAL A 118 -5.22 5.07 10.90
C VAL A 118 -4.76 4.39 9.60
N ARG A 119 -3.64 3.66 9.64
CA ARG A 119 -3.17 2.89 8.49
C ARG A 119 -4.17 1.82 8.05
N MET A 120 -4.78 1.09 8.98
CA MET A 120 -5.81 0.09 8.66
C MET A 120 -7.00 0.70 7.93
N ALA A 121 -7.51 1.84 8.40
CA ALA A 121 -8.61 2.56 7.79
C ALA A 121 -8.23 3.10 6.40
N TRP A 122 -7.05 3.74 6.28
CA TRP A 122 -6.52 4.20 5.00
C TRP A 122 -6.45 3.07 3.97
N HIS A 123 -5.88 1.93 4.35
CA HIS A 123 -5.72 0.77 3.47
C HIS A 123 -7.04 0.05 3.17
N SER A 124 -8.07 0.23 4.00
CA SER A 124 -9.43 -0.23 3.67
C SER A 124 -10.06 0.62 2.60
N ALA A 125 -9.86 1.94 2.65
CA ALA A 125 -10.51 2.91 1.77
C ALA A 125 -9.72 3.19 0.48
N GLY A 126 -8.39 3.19 0.54
CA GLY A 126 -7.49 3.63 -0.52
C GLY A 126 -7.45 2.73 -1.76
N THR A 127 -8.17 1.61 -1.77
CA THR A 127 -8.34 0.75 -2.94
C THR A 127 -9.41 1.26 -3.92
N TYR A 128 -10.14 2.32 -3.56
CA TYR A 128 -11.23 2.85 -4.38
C TYR A 128 -10.76 3.34 -5.76
N ARG A 129 -11.57 3.07 -6.78
CA ARG A 129 -11.35 3.46 -8.17
C ARG A 129 -12.56 4.21 -8.72
N VAL A 130 -12.41 5.51 -8.93
CA VAL A 130 -13.49 6.35 -9.45
C VAL A 130 -13.91 5.96 -10.88
N ALA A 131 -13.01 5.33 -11.65
CA ALA A 131 -13.28 4.97 -13.04
C ALA A 131 -14.35 3.89 -13.19
N ASP A 132 -14.49 2.97 -12.25
CA ASP A 132 -15.46 1.87 -12.26
C ASP A 132 -16.22 1.69 -10.93
N GLY A 133 -15.95 2.53 -9.93
CA GLY A 133 -16.59 2.49 -8.63
C GLY A 133 -16.25 1.27 -7.76
N ARG A 134 -15.18 0.55 -8.11
CA ARG A 134 -14.72 -0.65 -7.39
C ARG A 134 -13.74 -0.31 -6.29
N GLY A 135 -13.55 -1.25 -5.38
CA GLY A 135 -12.70 -1.06 -4.20
C GLY A 135 -13.34 -0.17 -3.13
N GLY A 136 -12.51 0.35 -2.23
CA GLY A 136 -12.94 1.19 -1.13
C GLY A 136 -13.38 0.44 0.12
N ALA A 137 -13.91 1.19 1.08
CA ALA A 137 -14.20 0.68 2.43
C ALA A 137 -15.54 -0.06 2.57
N GLY A 138 -16.33 -0.15 1.49
CA GLY A 138 -17.76 -0.47 1.55
C GLY A 138 -18.13 -1.83 2.13
N GLY A 139 -17.33 -2.89 1.90
CA GLY A 139 -17.65 -4.27 2.26
C GLY A 139 -16.66 -4.92 3.22
N GLY A 140 -15.67 -4.16 3.72
CA GLY A 140 -14.63 -4.73 4.59
C GLY A 140 -13.70 -5.73 3.87
N GLN A 141 -13.47 -5.54 2.59
CA GLN A 141 -12.74 -6.44 1.69
C GLN A 141 -11.27 -6.67 2.08
N GLN A 142 -10.67 -5.81 2.91
CA GLN A 142 -9.31 -6.00 3.41
C GLN A 142 -9.10 -7.35 4.15
N ARG A 143 -10.18 -7.98 4.60
CA ARG A 143 -10.16 -9.29 5.28
C ARG A 143 -9.92 -10.46 4.32
N PHE A 144 -10.15 -10.26 3.03
CA PHE A 144 -10.15 -11.31 2.00
C PHE A 144 -8.95 -11.20 1.09
N GLU A 145 -8.60 -12.34 0.47
CA GLU A 145 -7.65 -12.34 -0.63
C GLU A 145 -8.26 -11.71 -1.90
N PRO A 146 -7.47 -11.03 -2.75
CA PRO A 146 -6.02 -10.91 -2.64
C PRO A 146 -5.53 -9.76 -1.72
N LEU A 147 -6.44 -8.92 -1.20
CA LEU A 147 -6.07 -7.70 -0.48
C LEU A 147 -5.29 -8.00 0.80
N ASN A 148 -5.70 -9.04 1.54
CA ASN A 148 -4.99 -9.46 2.75
C ASN A 148 -3.52 -9.85 2.50
N SER A 149 -3.21 -10.29 1.28
CA SER A 149 -1.86 -10.71 0.86
C SER A 149 -1.06 -9.63 0.15
N TRP A 150 -1.62 -8.44 -0.05
CA TRP A 150 -0.82 -7.36 -0.61
C TRP A 150 0.29 -6.93 0.34
N PRO A 151 1.53 -6.73 -0.13
CA PRO A 151 2.62 -6.18 0.70
C PRO A 151 2.25 -4.87 1.38
N ASP A 152 1.43 -4.02 0.72
CA ASP A 152 0.87 -2.80 1.31
C ASP A 152 0.07 -3.08 2.58
N ASN A 153 -0.56 -4.25 2.69
CA ASN A 153 -1.38 -4.66 3.82
C ASN A 153 -0.61 -5.51 4.84
N GLY A 154 0.72 -5.54 4.75
CA GLY A 154 1.57 -6.24 5.70
C GLY A 154 1.23 -5.88 7.14
N ASN A 155 1.03 -6.90 7.97
CA ASN A 155 0.67 -6.81 9.40
C ASN A 155 -0.73 -6.24 9.73
N LEU A 156 -1.58 -5.86 8.77
CA LEU A 156 -2.93 -5.37 9.09
C LEU A 156 -3.87 -6.45 9.63
N ASP A 157 -3.54 -7.72 9.47
CA ASP A 157 -4.16 -8.83 10.20
C ASP A 157 -4.06 -8.63 11.71
N LYS A 158 -2.92 -8.08 12.23
CA LYS A 158 -2.74 -7.76 13.65
C LYS A 158 -3.65 -6.62 14.08
N ALA A 159 -3.80 -5.57 13.26
CA ALA A 159 -4.71 -4.47 13.56
C ALA A 159 -6.15 -4.97 13.71
N ARG A 160 -6.62 -5.80 12.78
CA ARG A 160 -7.94 -6.43 12.89
C ARG A 160 -8.05 -7.34 14.13
N ARG A 161 -6.99 -8.08 14.46
CA ARG A 161 -6.96 -8.92 15.66
C ARG A 161 -7.03 -8.09 16.95
N LEU A 162 -6.39 -6.93 17.02
CA LEU A 162 -6.50 -5.99 18.15
C LEU A 162 -7.93 -5.47 18.31
N MET A 163 -8.67 -5.27 17.21
CA MET A 163 -10.07 -4.84 17.22
C MET A 163 -11.06 -5.99 17.50
N TRP A 164 -10.60 -7.25 17.54
CA TRP A 164 -11.49 -8.40 17.71
C TRP A 164 -12.35 -8.36 18.98
N PRO A 165 -11.85 -7.95 20.17
CA PRO A 165 -12.69 -7.85 21.37
C PRO A 165 -13.86 -6.88 21.18
N VAL A 166 -13.65 -5.74 20.52
CA VAL A 166 -14.71 -4.78 20.19
C VAL A 166 -15.70 -5.41 19.21
N LYS A 167 -15.21 -6.06 18.13
CA LYS A 167 -16.06 -6.76 17.17
C LYS A 167 -16.92 -7.84 17.83
N GLN A 168 -16.35 -8.61 18.75
CA GLN A 168 -17.10 -9.63 19.49
C GLN A 168 -18.21 -9.04 20.37
N LYS A 169 -17.94 -7.91 21.05
CA LYS A 169 -18.91 -7.24 21.91
C LYS A 169 -20.13 -6.75 21.13
N TYR A 170 -19.92 -6.13 19.97
CA TYR A 170 -21.01 -5.58 19.16
C TYR A 170 -21.60 -6.57 18.15
N GLY A 171 -20.89 -7.65 17.86
CA GLY A 171 -21.38 -8.73 17.01
C GLY A 171 -21.86 -8.26 15.66
N ARG A 172 -23.12 -8.54 15.32
CA ARG A 172 -23.73 -8.19 14.03
C ARG A 172 -24.13 -6.72 13.91
N GLN A 173 -24.20 -5.98 15.03
CA GLN A 173 -24.58 -4.58 15.04
C GLN A 173 -23.48 -3.67 14.42
N VAL A 174 -22.22 -4.09 14.46
CA VAL A 174 -21.09 -3.34 13.89
C VAL A 174 -20.34 -4.24 12.92
N SER A 175 -20.37 -3.89 11.64
CA SER A 175 -19.62 -4.58 10.58
C SER A 175 -18.10 -4.37 10.75
N TRP A 176 -17.30 -5.23 10.14
CA TRP A 176 -15.88 -4.98 9.98
C TRP A 176 -15.59 -3.75 9.12
N ALA A 177 -16.41 -3.53 8.08
CA ALA A 177 -16.30 -2.37 7.22
C ALA A 177 -16.40 -1.06 8.01
N ASP A 178 -17.43 -0.94 8.86
CA ASP A 178 -17.59 0.24 9.72
C ASP A 178 -16.55 0.30 10.84
N LEU A 179 -16.23 -0.82 11.47
CA LEU A 179 -15.28 -0.85 12.59
C LEU A 179 -13.87 -0.43 12.17
N MET A 180 -13.39 -0.87 11.00
CA MET A 180 -12.05 -0.48 10.52
C MET A 180 -11.96 1.02 10.24
N ILE A 181 -12.99 1.63 9.67
CA ILE A 181 -13.02 3.08 9.41
C ILE A 181 -13.19 3.87 10.70
N LEU A 182 -14.12 3.45 11.56
CA LEU A 182 -14.33 4.09 12.85
C LEU A 182 -13.05 4.07 13.71
N ALA A 183 -12.34 2.93 13.72
CA ALA A 183 -11.10 2.81 14.50
C ALA A 183 -10.04 3.83 14.06
N GLY A 184 -9.88 4.08 12.76
CA GLY A 184 -8.97 5.11 12.25
C GLY A 184 -9.41 6.52 12.63
N THR A 185 -10.71 6.82 12.54
CA THR A 185 -11.25 8.14 12.91
C THR A 185 -11.11 8.40 14.41
N VAL A 186 -11.51 7.45 15.26
CA VAL A 186 -11.36 7.54 16.72
C VAL A 186 -9.89 7.65 17.14
N ALA A 187 -9.00 6.94 16.45
CA ALA A 187 -7.57 7.03 16.71
C ALA A 187 -7.01 8.43 16.44
N MET A 188 -7.40 9.07 15.34
CA MET A 188 -6.99 10.45 15.05
C MET A 188 -7.56 11.42 16.09
N GLU A 189 -8.84 11.28 16.47
CA GLU A 189 -9.46 12.09 17.53
C GLU A 189 -8.72 11.95 18.87
N ASP A 190 -8.33 10.73 19.24
CA ASP A 190 -7.58 10.45 20.48
C ASP A 190 -6.17 11.05 20.47
N MET A 191 -5.55 11.09 19.28
CA MET A 191 -4.24 11.73 19.06
C MET A 191 -4.33 13.25 18.87
N GLY A 192 -5.50 13.87 19.08
CA GLY A 192 -5.70 15.32 19.11
C GLY A 192 -6.08 15.96 17.77
N PHE A 193 -6.46 15.18 16.76
CA PHE A 193 -6.97 15.70 15.50
C PHE A 193 -8.50 15.79 15.51
N GLU A 194 -9.06 16.93 15.12
CA GLU A 194 -10.51 17.12 14.99
C GLU A 194 -10.99 16.58 13.62
N SER A 195 -11.63 15.40 13.63
CA SER A 195 -12.13 14.77 12.43
C SER A 195 -13.39 15.48 11.90
N PHE A 196 -13.71 15.30 10.60
CA PHE A 196 -14.99 15.75 10.04
C PHE A 196 -16.19 14.90 10.51
N GLY A 197 -15.91 13.77 11.15
CA GLY A 197 -16.89 12.85 11.70
C GLY A 197 -16.82 11.46 11.07
N PHE A 198 -17.83 10.65 11.39
CA PHE A 198 -17.99 9.29 10.91
C PHE A 198 -19.45 9.03 10.56
N ALA A 199 -19.69 8.42 9.41
CA ALA A 199 -20.97 7.87 9.02
C ALA A 199 -20.84 6.35 8.82
N GLY A 200 -21.63 5.58 9.57
CA GLY A 200 -21.71 4.13 9.45
C GLY A 200 -22.79 3.68 8.49
N GLY A 201 -22.96 2.36 8.36
CA GLY A 201 -23.95 1.74 7.50
C GLY A 201 -23.37 0.86 6.39
N ARG A 202 -22.03 0.63 6.41
CA ARG A 202 -21.35 -0.29 5.49
C ARG A 202 -21.58 -1.72 5.95
N ALA A 203 -22.41 -2.47 5.21
CA ALA A 203 -22.57 -3.89 5.49
C ALA A 203 -21.28 -4.66 5.13
N ASP A 204 -21.02 -5.73 5.88
CA ASP A 204 -19.92 -6.64 5.53
C ASP A 204 -20.26 -7.47 4.30
N ASP A 205 -19.31 -7.61 3.39
CA ASP A 205 -19.31 -8.70 2.42
C ASP A 205 -18.88 -10.01 3.11
N TRP A 206 -19.36 -11.13 2.59
CA TRP A 206 -19.08 -12.47 3.12
C TRP A 206 -18.27 -13.33 2.17
N GLU A 207 -17.85 -12.74 1.08
CA GLU A 207 -16.99 -13.34 0.06
C GLU A 207 -16.09 -12.28 -0.58
N PRO A 208 -14.95 -12.68 -1.16
CA PRO A 208 -14.09 -11.76 -1.89
C PRO A 208 -14.79 -11.15 -3.09
N ASP A 209 -14.56 -9.86 -3.34
CA ASP A 209 -14.97 -9.20 -4.57
C ASP A 209 -14.30 -9.79 -5.80
N LEU A 210 -15.08 -10.02 -6.88
CA LEU A 210 -14.56 -10.33 -8.21
C LEU A 210 -14.08 -9.06 -8.90
N VAL A 211 -13.02 -8.46 -8.40
CA VAL A 211 -12.41 -7.25 -8.95
C VAL A 211 -11.11 -7.62 -9.63
N TYR A 212 -10.93 -7.15 -10.88
CA TYR A 212 -9.66 -7.27 -11.54
C TYR A 212 -8.70 -6.18 -11.04
N TRP A 213 -7.65 -6.59 -10.33
CA TRP A 213 -6.61 -5.73 -9.79
C TRP A 213 -5.35 -5.65 -10.65
N GLY A 214 -5.36 -6.26 -11.83
CA GLY A 214 -4.20 -6.42 -12.70
C GLY A 214 -3.57 -7.82 -12.59
N PRO A 215 -2.60 -8.14 -13.46
CA PRO A 215 -1.86 -9.38 -13.35
C PRO A 215 -1.12 -9.44 -12.02
N GLU A 216 -1.33 -10.48 -11.24
CA GLU A 216 -0.76 -10.61 -9.90
C GLU A 216 0.77 -10.60 -9.91
N THR A 217 1.40 -11.22 -10.91
CA THR A 217 2.86 -11.26 -11.06
C THR A 217 3.50 -9.89 -11.22
N VAL A 218 2.78 -8.91 -11.75
CA VAL A 218 3.24 -7.51 -11.90
C VAL A 218 2.64 -6.58 -10.86
N MET A 219 1.66 -7.06 -10.07
CA MET A 219 1.05 -6.31 -8.98
C MET A 219 2.03 -6.11 -7.82
N LEU A 220 2.85 -7.12 -7.54
CA LEU A 220 3.80 -7.15 -6.44
C LEU A 220 5.18 -6.58 -6.81
N ALA A 221 5.37 -6.14 -8.06
CA ALA A 221 6.59 -5.55 -8.58
C ALA A 221 6.31 -4.24 -9.30
N ASP A 222 7.35 -3.43 -9.48
CA ASP A 222 7.28 -2.13 -10.18
C ASP A 222 7.19 -2.30 -11.71
N GLU A 223 6.64 -3.43 -12.17
CA GLU A 223 6.60 -3.84 -13.57
C GLU A 223 5.32 -3.44 -14.31
N ARG A 224 4.39 -2.75 -13.64
CA ARG A 224 3.15 -2.27 -14.25
C ARG A 224 3.37 -1.17 -15.27
N TYR A 225 4.55 -0.60 -15.28
CA TYR A 225 4.89 0.51 -16.13
C TYR A 225 5.57 0.02 -17.39
N SER A 226 5.07 0.44 -18.55
CA SER A 226 5.89 0.49 -19.75
C SER A 226 6.87 1.66 -19.61
N GLY A 227 7.98 1.66 -20.37
CA GLY A 227 9.07 2.65 -20.25
C GLY A 227 8.68 4.13 -20.26
N LYS A 228 7.43 4.49 -20.56
CA LYS A 228 6.88 5.86 -20.49
C LYS A 228 6.02 6.12 -19.25
N ARG A 229 5.87 5.15 -18.33
CA ARG A 229 5.00 5.23 -17.16
C ARG A 229 3.57 5.66 -17.52
N ASP A 230 3.02 5.03 -18.55
CA ASP A 230 1.62 5.20 -18.93
C ASP A 230 0.75 4.42 -17.93
N LEU A 231 0.20 5.15 -17.00
CA LEU A 231 -0.58 4.64 -15.88
C LEU A 231 -2.05 4.67 -16.26
N LYS A 232 -2.63 3.52 -16.53
CA LYS A 232 -3.99 3.43 -17.08
C LYS A 232 -5.05 3.24 -16.01
N ASN A 233 -6.15 3.97 -16.15
CA ASN A 233 -7.39 3.65 -15.47
C ASN A 233 -7.88 2.23 -15.83
N PRO A 234 -8.48 1.48 -14.86
CA PRO A 234 -8.71 1.90 -13.49
C PRO A 234 -7.52 1.69 -12.54
N LEU A 235 -6.45 1.05 -13.01
CA LEU A 235 -5.40 0.53 -12.12
C LEU A 235 -4.43 1.60 -11.62
N ALA A 236 -4.13 2.60 -12.42
CA ALA A 236 -3.18 3.67 -12.11
C ALA A 236 -1.78 3.17 -11.65
N ALA A 237 -0.93 4.08 -11.19
CA ALA A 237 0.44 3.80 -10.78
C ALA A 237 0.51 3.21 -9.39
N VAL A 238 0.64 1.92 -9.26
CA VAL A 238 0.80 1.35 -7.93
C VAL A 238 1.81 0.23 -7.94
N GLN A 239 2.70 0.28 -6.99
CA GLN A 239 3.52 -0.83 -6.56
C GLN A 239 2.86 -1.50 -5.35
N MET A 240 3.17 -2.77 -5.10
CA MET A 240 2.81 -3.47 -3.86
C MET A 240 1.31 -3.57 -3.57
N GLY A 241 0.45 -3.30 -4.55
CA GLY A 241 -1.00 -3.26 -4.43
C GLY A 241 -1.59 -2.06 -5.15
N LEU A 242 -2.81 -1.62 -4.80
CA LEU A 242 -3.49 -0.48 -5.41
C LEU A 242 -3.90 0.57 -4.38
N ILE A 243 -3.00 0.91 -3.46
CA ILE A 243 -3.28 1.86 -2.39
C ILE A 243 -2.46 3.13 -2.56
N TYR A 244 -1.15 3.00 -2.78
CA TYR A 244 -0.26 4.14 -3.02
C TYR A 244 0.87 3.76 -4.01
N VAL A 245 1.75 4.69 -4.31
CA VAL A 245 2.89 4.52 -5.21
C VAL A 245 4.12 3.95 -4.50
N ASN A 246 5.17 3.61 -5.27
CA ASN A 246 6.45 3.21 -4.69
C ASN A 246 7.07 4.36 -3.89
N PRO A 247 7.19 4.24 -2.56
CA PRO A 247 7.75 5.31 -1.72
C PRO A 247 9.24 5.58 -1.97
N GLU A 248 9.97 4.62 -2.55
CA GLU A 248 11.37 4.81 -2.98
C GLU A 248 11.49 5.71 -4.22
N GLY A 249 10.38 5.99 -4.87
CA GLY A 249 10.28 6.67 -6.16
C GLY A 249 10.01 5.70 -7.31
N PRO A 250 9.73 6.22 -8.51
CA PRO A 250 9.40 5.41 -9.69
C PRO A 250 10.49 4.39 -10.02
N ASN A 251 10.13 3.10 -10.06
CA ASN A 251 11.05 1.98 -10.27
C ASN A 251 12.20 1.93 -9.23
N GLY A 252 11.97 2.39 -8.00
CA GLY A 252 13.02 2.48 -6.98
C GLY A 252 14.04 3.60 -7.24
N ASN A 253 13.77 4.50 -8.20
CA ASN A 253 14.62 5.66 -8.45
C ASN A 253 14.24 6.81 -7.50
N PRO A 254 15.14 7.27 -6.63
CA PRO A 254 14.84 8.31 -5.65
C PRO A 254 14.78 9.72 -6.26
N ASP A 255 13.86 9.91 -7.19
CA ASP A 255 13.58 11.19 -7.85
C ASP A 255 12.20 11.71 -7.43
N PRO A 256 12.14 12.71 -6.51
CA PRO A 256 10.87 13.27 -6.04
C PRO A 256 10.04 13.95 -7.13
N ALA A 257 10.68 14.51 -8.17
CA ALA A 257 9.95 15.17 -9.25
C ALA A 257 9.21 14.16 -10.13
N LEU A 258 9.82 13.00 -10.37
CA LEU A 258 9.16 11.90 -11.10
C LEU A 258 8.06 11.26 -10.26
N ALA A 259 8.26 11.11 -8.96
CA ALA A 259 7.28 10.51 -8.06
C ALA A 259 5.97 11.31 -7.99
N ALA A 260 6.01 12.62 -8.16
CA ALA A 260 4.82 13.47 -8.15
C ALA A 260 3.79 13.10 -9.23
N HIS A 261 4.24 12.63 -10.40
CA HIS A 261 3.34 12.14 -11.44
C HIS A 261 2.56 10.89 -10.96
N ASP A 262 3.26 9.91 -10.42
CA ASP A 262 2.66 8.68 -9.93
C ASP A 262 1.67 8.95 -8.78
N ILE A 263 2.01 9.88 -7.90
CA ILE A 263 1.13 10.31 -6.80
C ILE A 263 -0.18 10.88 -7.37
N ARG A 264 -0.13 11.78 -8.36
CA ARG A 264 -1.34 12.35 -8.97
C ARG A 264 -2.23 11.29 -9.61
N GLU A 265 -1.64 10.35 -10.34
CA GLU A 265 -2.40 9.26 -10.97
C GLU A 265 -3.07 8.38 -9.92
N THR A 266 -2.35 8.00 -8.87
CA THR A 266 -2.89 7.14 -7.82
C THR A 266 -3.97 7.83 -6.99
N PHE A 267 -3.73 9.06 -6.55
CA PHE A 267 -4.72 9.80 -5.78
C PHE A 267 -5.89 10.27 -6.65
N GLY A 268 -5.63 10.59 -7.92
CA GLY A 268 -6.68 10.86 -8.92
C GLY A 268 -7.59 9.64 -9.13
N ARG A 269 -7.07 8.41 -9.09
CA ARG A 269 -7.85 7.17 -9.09
C ARG A 269 -8.85 7.12 -7.93
N MET A 270 -8.46 7.66 -6.78
CA MET A 270 -9.32 7.79 -5.59
C MET A 270 -10.17 9.07 -5.60
N ALA A 271 -10.26 9.77 -6.73
CA ALA A 271 -10.97 11.04 -6.91
C ALA A 271 -10.39 12.24 -6.12
N MET A 272 -9.12 12.19 -5.69
CA MET A 272 -8.48 13.27 -4.95
C MET A 272 -7.82 14.27 -5.90
N ASN A 273 -7.99 15.56 -5.64
CA ASN A 273 -7.24 16.64 -6.27
C ASN A 273 -5.90 16.87 -5.55
N ASP A 274 -5.06 17.78 -6.06
CA ASP A 274 -3.74 18.05 -5.49
C ASP A 274 -3.80 18.53 -4.02
N ALA A 275 -4.78 19.35 -3.65
CA ALA A 275 -4.91 19.81 -2.27
C ALA A 275 -5.33 18.68 -1.31
N GLU A 276 -6.28 17.85 -1.71
CA GLU A 276 -6.71 16.67 -0.98
C GLU A 276 -5.57 15.65 -0.87
N THR A 277 -4.79 15.48 -1.94
CA THR A 277 -3.61 14.60 -1.97
C THR A 277 -2.54 15.05 -0.97
N VAL A 278 -2.15 16.32 -1.01
CA VAL A 278 -1.19 16.89 -0.05
C VAL A 278 -1.72 16.78 1.38
N ALA A 279 -3.00 17.08 1.59
CA ALA A 279 -3.62 16.98 2.92
C ALA A 279 -3.58 15.55 3.47
N LEU A 280 -3.90 14.54 2.64
CA LEU A 280 -3.90 13.13 3.05
C LEU A 280 -2.48 12.62 3.33
N ILE A 281 -1.49 12.95 2.51
CA ILE A 281 -0.10 12.54 2.73
C ILE A 281 0.46 13.20 3.98
N ALA A 282 0.40 14.53 4.06
CA ALA A 282 0.96 15.29 5.18
C ALA A 282 0.23 15.01 6.51
N GLY A 283 -1.10 14.85 6.45
CA GLY A 283 -1.90 14.51 7.62
C GLY A 283 -1.63 13.08 8.11
N GLY A 284 -1.60 12.11 7.19
CA GLY A 284 -1.30 10.70 7.52
C GLY A 284 0.10 10.51 8.10
N HIS A 285 1.11 11.11 7.47
CA HIS A 285 2.51 11.01 7.91
C HIS A 285 2.86 11.88 9.12
N SER A 286 1.92 12.69 9.62
CA SER A 286 2.04 13.30 10.95
C SER A 286 2.02 12.25 12.07
N PHE A 287 1.52 11.03 11.79
CA PHE A 287 1.36 9.95 12.74
C PHE A 287 2.26 8.75 12.44
N GLY A 288 2.74 8.09 13.50
CA GLY A 288 3.38 6.80 13.44
C GLY A 288 4.78 6.78 12.87
N LYS A 289 5.17 5.58 12.47
CA LYS A 289 6.46 5.28 11.86
C LYS A 289 6.34 4.21 10.79
N ALA A 290 7.34 4.15 9.92
CA ALA A 290 7.59 3.04 9.02
C ALA A 290 8.42 1.95 9.72
N HIS A 291 8.32 0.69 9.25
CA HIS A 291 8.98 -0.47 9.83
C HIS A 291 9.81 -1.22 8.77
N GLY A 292 11.09 -1.28 9.01
CA GLY A 292 12.06 -1.95 8.16
C GLY A 292 13.32 -2.29 8.94
N ALA A 293 13.14 -2.85 10.15
CA ALA A 293 14.21 -3.14 11.08
C ALA A 293 15.22 -4.17 10.55
N HIS A 294 14.82 -5.08 9.67
CA HIS A 294 15.63 -6.14 9.13
C HIS A 294 15.41 -6.33 7.63
N LYS A 295 16.40 -6.92 6.96
CA LYS A 295 16.25 -7.41 5.58
C LYS A 295 15.21 -8.53 5.57
N PRO A 296 14.17 -8.45 4.70
CA PRO A 296 13.09 -9.43 4.67
C PRO A 296 13.56 -10.85 4.34
N ALA A 297 14.61 -10.96 3.52
CA ALA A 297 15.11 -12.24 3.05
C ALA A 297 15.54 -13.15 4.22
N GLY A 298 14.88 -14.28 4.32
CA GLY A 298 15.17 -15.33 5.30
C GLY A 298 14.38 -15.24 6.61
N CYS A 299 13.58 -14.20 6.82
CA CYS A 299 12.78 -14.08 8.04
C CYS A 299 11.33 -13.61 7.84
N LEU A 300 11.04 -12.89 6.77
CA LEU A 300 9.66 -12.61 6.40
C LEU A 300 9.08 -13.80 5.65
N SER A 301 7.91 -14.27 6.07
CA SER A 301 7.20 -15.34 5.36
C SER A 301 6.72 -14.85 3.98
N VAL A 302 6.33 -15.81 3.14
CA VAL A 302 5.48 -15.51 1.98
C VAL A 302 4.17 -14.84 2.45
N GLU A 303 3.50 -14.17 1.54
CA GLU A 303 2.20 -13.56 1.79
C GLU A 303 1.17 -14.61 2.29
N PRO A 304 0.14 -14.20 3.06
CA PRO A 304 -0.83 -15.13 3.64
C PRO A 304 -1.51 -16.07 2.66
N GLY A 305 -1.87 -15.59 1.47
CA GLY A 305 -2.51 -16.41 0.43
C GLY A 305 -1.57 -17.43 -0.22
N GLY A 306 -0.25 -17.18 -0.21
CA GLY A 306 0.78 -18.08 -0.71
C GLY A 306 1.39 -19.00 0.35
N ALA A 307 0.97 -18.87 1.61
CA ALA A 307 1.45 -19.72 2.71
C ALA A 307 1.03 -21.18 2.55
N GLY A 308 1.72 -22.09 3.27
CA GLY A 308 1.34 -23.51 3.33
C GLY A 308 -0.10 -23.69 3.85
N VAL A 309 -0.74 -24.81 3.51
CA VAL A 309 -2.15 -25.09 3.84
C VAL A 309 -2.45 -24.92 5.33
N GLU A 310 -1.51 -25.31 6.18
CA GLU A 310 -1.60 -25.22 7.65
C GLU A 310 -1.47 -23.79 8.18
N GLU A 311 -1.02 -22.85 7.34
CA GLU A 311 -0.77 -21.47 7.70
C GLU A 311 -1.54 -20.46 6.84
N GLN A 312 -2.20 -20.92 5.80
CA GLN A 312 -2.93 -20.08 4.86
C GLN A 312 -4.00 -19.27 5.59
N SER A 313 -4.05 -17.97 5.30
CA SER A 313 -4.97 -17.01 5.90
C SER A 313 -4.76 -16.69 7.40
N PHE A 314 -3.72 -17.20 8.05
CA PHE A 314 -3.38 -16.80 9.42
C PHE A 314 -2.66 -15.45 9.52
N GLY A 315 -2.40 -14.81 8.39
CA GLY A 315 -1.79 -13.50 8.33
C GLY A 315 -0.27 -13.52 8.14
N TRP A 316 0.31 -12.36 8.20
CA TRP A 316 1.73 -12.14 7.96
C TRP A 316 2.59 -12.64 9.12
N LYS A 317 3.71 -13.29 8.81
CA LYS A 317 4.67 -13.80 9.80
C LYS A 317 6.04 -13.19 9.58
N ASN A 318 6.70 -12.87 10.70
CA ASN A 318 8.07 -12.39 10.75
C ASN A 318 8.84 -13.18 11.81
N SER A 319 9.95 -13.80 11.44
CA SER A 319 10.83 -14.56 12.33
C SER A 319 12.15 -13.84 12.63
N CYS A 320 12.33 -12.58 12.18
CA CYS A 320 13.45 -11.75 12.56
C CYS A 320 13.30 -11.30 14.02
N GLY A 321 14.31 -11.55 14.84
CA GLY A 321 14.29 -11.16 16.25
C GLY A 321 13.03 -11.66 16.96
N LYS A 322 12.27 -10.74 17.54
CA LYS A 322 10.97 -11.04 18.18
C LYS A 322 9.80 -11.13 17.19
N GLY A 323 9.99 -10.67 15.95
CA GLY A 323 8.96 -10.57 14.93
C GLY A 323 8.01 -9.38 15.08
N HIS A 324 8.17 -8.58 16.13
CA HIS A 324 7.37 -7.40 16.46
C HIS A 324 8.23 -6.35 17.19
N SER A 325 7.64 -5.23 17.61
CA SER A 325 8.33 -4.13 18.30
C SER A 325 9.50 -3.59 17.45
N GLU A 326 10.70 -3.52 18.05
CA GLU A 326 11.92 -3.09 17.37
C GLU A 326 12.34 -3.98 16.19
N ASP A 327 11.78 -5.17 16.06
CA ASP A 327 12.06 -6.12 14.97
C ASP A 327 10.96 -6.17 13.90
N THR A 328 10.00 -5.23 13.94
CA THR A 328 8.89 -5.20 12.99
C THR A 328 9.37 -4.92 11.57
N ILE A 329 8.83 -5.66 10.60
CA ILE A 329 8.98 -5.41 9.16
C ILE A 329 7.59 -5.21 8.57
N THR A 330 7.40 -4.11 7.84
CA THR A 330 6.18 -3.83 7.08
C THR A 330 6.54 -3.36 5.68
N SER A 331 6.85 -2.06 5.51
CA SER A 331 7.18 -1.46 4.22
C SER A 331 8.65 -1.57 3.84
N GLY A 332 9.51 -1.90 4.79
CA GLY A 332 10.96 -1.90 4.60
C GLY A 332 11.66 -0.57 4.89
N PHE A 333 10.93 0.54 4.97
CA PHE A 333 11.46 1.81 5.48
C PHE A 333 11.52 1.77 7.01
N GLU A 334 12.39 2.57 7.61
CA GLU A 334 12.55 2.58 9.07
C GLU A 334 12.64 4.01 9.62
N GLY A 335 11.73 4.36 10.55
CA GLY A 335 11.72 5.63 11.24
C GLY A 335 10.38 6.37 11.18
N ALA A 336 10.29 7.48 11.90
CA ALA A 336 9.13 8.36 11.92
C ALA A 336 9.45 9.73 11.31
N TRP A 337 8.42 10.44 10.87
CA TRP A 337 8.53 11.77 10.24
C TRP A 337 8.60 12.90 11.24
N THR A 338 8.10 12.66 12.47
CA THR A 338 7.91 13.70 13.48
C THR A 338 8.41 13.26 14.84
N ALA A 339 8.69 14.22 15.71
CA ALA A 339 9.06 13.95 17.10
C ALA A 339 7.86 13.56 17.98
N THR A 340 6.63 13.70 17.49
CA THR A 340 5.39 13.40 18.21
C THR A 340 4.49 12.45 17.43
N PRO A 341 4.93 11.18 17.19
CA PRO A 341 4.25 10.27 16.26
C PRO A 341 2.82 9.84 16.68
N THR A 342 2.44 10.11 17.92
CA THR A 342 1.11 9.79 18.47
C THR A 342 0.31 11.05 18.84
N GLN A 343 0.69 12.20 18.30
CA GLN A 343 0.00 13.46 18.50
C GLN A 343 -0.12 14.25 17.20
N TRP A 344 -1.28 14.80 16.95
CA TRP A 344 -1.47 15.72 15.82
C TRP A 344 -0.56 16.93 15.96
N SER A 345 0.15 17.27 14.89
CA SER A 345 1.02 18.45 14.87
C SER A 345 1.35 18.87 13.44
N MET A 346 1.87 20.09 13.30
CA MET A 346 2.39 20.61 12.03
C MET A 346 3.82 20.14 11.72
N MET A 347 4.40 19.25 12.56
CA MET A 347 5.83 18.90 12.47
C MET A 347 6.22 18.22 11.15
N TYR A 348 5.31 17.44 10.53
CA TYR A 348 5.61 16.85 9.24
C TYR A 348 5.94 17.93 8.20
N LEU A 349 5.06 18.90 8.00
CA LEU A 349 5.29 20.00 7.06
C LEU A 349 6.46 20.90 7.50
N ALA A 350 6.59 21.14 8.79
CA ALA A 350 7.71 21.91 9.32
C ALA A 350 9.05 21.22 9.01
N ASN A 351 9.20 19.94 9.30
CA ASN A 351 10.41 19.17 9.00
C ASN A 351 10.69 19.11 7.51
N LEU A 352 9.65 18.88 6.67
CA LEU A 352 9.77 18.82 5.23
C LEU A 352 10.49 20.04 4.65
N PHE A 353 10.17 21.25 5.15
CA PHE A 353 10.72 22.51 4.65
C PHE A 353 11.92 23.03 5.45
N ALA A 354 12.06 22.68 6.72
CA ALA A 354 13.15 23.17 7.57
C ALA A 354 14.49 22.52 7.23
N TYR A 355 14.49 21.25 6.80
CA TYR A 355 15.72 20.51 6.54
C TYR A 355 16.00 20.40 5.04
N ASP A 356 17.29 20.31 4.72
CA ASP A 356 17.77 19.72 3.48
C ASP A 356 17.93 18.21 3.71
N TRP A 357 17.68 17.41 2.67
CA TRP A 357 17.55 15.98 2.76
C TRP A 357 18.56 15.26 1.89
N GLU A 358 19.15 14.20 2.40
CA GLU A 358 20.04 13.31 1.65
C GLU A 358 19.54 11.86 1.66
N VAL A 359 19.88 11.15 0.57
CA VAL A 359 19.48 9.75 0.39
C VAL A 359 20.25 8.84 1.34
N THR A 360 19.54 7.94 2.00
CA THR A 360 20.09 6.87 2.81
C THR A 360 19.35 5.55 2.57
N LYS A 361 19.70 4.52 3.30
CA LYS A 361 18.99 3.24 3.29
C LYS A 361 18.58 2.84 4.69
N SER A 362 17.36 2.30 4.79
CA SER A 362 16.89 1.65 6.00
C SER A 362 17.71 0.37 6.30
N PRO A 363 17.62 -0.22 7.49
CA PRO A 363 18.21 -1.52 7.79
C PRO A 363 17.72 -2.64 6.86
N ALA A 364 16.47 -2.58 6.41
CA ALA A 364 15.92 -3.50 5.42
C ALA A 364 16.51 -3.30 4.01
N GLY A 365 17.08 -2.13 3.74
CA GLY A 365 17.71 -1.78 2.46
C GLY A 365 16.88 -0.86 1.59
N ALA A 366 15.68 -0.45 2.01
CA ALA A 366 14.84 0.50 1.28
C ALA A 366 15.48 1.90 1.25
N VAL A 367 15.31 2.60 0.13
CA VAL A 367 15.83 3.96 -0.07
C VAL A 367 14.92 4.95 0.63
N GLN A 368 15.46 5.71 1.56
CA GLN A 368 14.77 6.78 2.29
C GLN A 368 15.68 7.99 2.44
N TRP A 369 15.18 9.05 3.04
CA TRP A 369 15.89 10.32 3.18
C TRP A 369 16.00 10.71 4.64
N ILE A 370 17.14 11.28 5.01
CA ILE A 370 17.40 11.85 6.33
C ILE A 370 17.85 13.31 6.20
N PRO A 371 17.69 14.13 7.25
CA PRO A 371 18.24 15.49 7.25
C PRO A 371 19.76 15.49 7.14
N THR A 372 20.28 16.49 6.43
CA THR A 372 21.73 16.77 6.39
C THR A 372 22.22 17.54 7.63
N ASP A 373 21.31 18.02 8.48
CA ASP A 373 21.61 18.77 9.71
C ASP A 373 21.81 17.80 10.87
N ASP A 374 23.02 17.75 11.43
CA ASP A 374 23.38 16.91 12.57
C ASP A 374 22.51 17.17 13.82
N ASN A 375 21.95 18.39 13.97
CA ASN A 375 21.06 18.70 15.07
C ASN A 375 19.72 17.94 15.01
N ALA A 376 19.37 17.36 13.86
CA ALA A 376 18.18 16.55 13.71
C ALA A 376 18.38 15.09 14.16
N ALA A 377 19.60 14.66 14.44
CA ALA A 377 19.96 13.24 14.64
C ALA A 377 19.20 12.55 15.79
N ASP A 378 18.84 13.30 16.84
CA ASP A 378 18.24 12.75 18.07
C ASP A 378 16.88 13.41 18.41
N THR A 379 16.12 13.85 17.42
CA THR A 379 14.88 14.60 17.65
C THR A 379 13.64 13.73 17.72
N VAL A 380 13.68 12.50 17.19
CA VAL A 380 12.55 11.56 17.15
C VAL A 380 12.77 10.44 18.16
N PRO A 381 11.85 10.19 19.11
CA PRO A 381 12.01 9.10 20.08
C PRO A 381 11.97 7.74 19.40
N ASP A 382 12.66 6.74 19.98
CA ASP A 382 12.48 5.35 19.59
C ASP A 382 11.11 4.84 20.05
N ALA A 383 10.48 4.00 19.24
CA ALA A 383 9.13 3.51 19.53
C ALA A 383 9.07 2.56 20.74
N HIS A 384 10.15 1.81 21.01
CA HIS A 384 10.16 0.74 22.02
C HIS A 384 11.31 0.83 23.02
N ILE A 385 12.35 1.62 22.73
CA ILE A 385 13.56 1.70 23.59
C ILE A 385 13.64 3.07 24.26
N ALA A 386 13.33 3.10 25.54
CA ALA A 386 13.35 4.34 26.31
C ALA A 386 14.74 5.02 26.28
N GLY A 387 14.75 6.32 26.03
CA GLY A 387 15.97 7.13 26.00
C GLY A 387 16.80 7.02 24.72
N LYS A 388 16.37 6.21 23.74
CA LYS A 388 16.93 6.19 22.40
C LYS A 388 16.15 7.12 21.48
N SER A 389 16.86 7.79 20.59
CA SER A 389 16.30 8.73 19.62
C SER A 389 16.90 8.54 18.23
N HIS A 390 16.29 9.14 17.23
CA HIS A 390 16.65 9.04 15.83
C HIS A 390 16.44 10.37 15.11
N ALA A 391 16.99 10.50 13.91
CA ALA A 391 16.59 11.56 12.99
C ALA A 391 15.19 11.28 12.43
N PRO A 392 14.43 12.31 12.06
CA PRO A 392 13.23 12.12 11.26
C PRO A 392 13.60 11.60 9.87
N ILE A 393 12.64 10.91 9.23
CA ILE A 393 12.81 10.42 7.86
C ILE A 393 11.82 11.09 6.90
N MET A 394 12.14 11.02 5.60
CA MET A 394 11.19 11.25 4.52
C MET A 394 11.33 10.15 3.47
N PHE A 395 10.22 9.85 2.81
CA PHE A 395 10.21 9.04 1.60
C PHE A 395 10.52 9.91 0.37
N THR A 396 10.88 9.31 -0.74
CA THR A 396 11.00 10.05 -2.01
C THR A 396 9.67 10.71 -2.38
N THR A 397 8.56 10.04 -2.09
CA THR A 397 7.20 10.56 -2.30
C THR A 397 6.84 11.72 -1.38
N ASP A 398 7.36 11.76 -0.15
CA ASP A 398 7.20 12.94 0.72
C ASP A 398 7.90 14.17 0.14
N LEU A 399 9.12 13.98 -0.35
CA LEU A 399 9.87 15.08 -0.95
C LEU A 399 9.23 15.61 -2.24
N SER A 400 8.34 14.86 -2.89
CA SER A 400 7.51 15.37 -3.98
C SER A 400 6.68 16.57 -3.55
N LEU A 401 6.23 16.62 -2.30
CA LEU A 401 5.47 17.75 -1.75
C LEU A 401 6.32 19.03 -1.59
N LYS A 402 7.64 18.89 -1.54
CA LYS A 402 8.61 20.01 -1.51
C LYS A 402 9.09 20.40 -2.90
N VAL A 403 9.18 19.45 -3.84
CA VAL A 403 9.86 19.62 -5.13
C VAL A 403 8.89 19.95 -6.26
N ASP A 404 7.73 19.28 -6.36
CA ASP A 404 6.73 19.56 -7.38
C ASP A 404 6.12 20.96 -7.15
N PRO A 405 6.09 21.84 -8.17
CA PRO A 405 5.67 23.22 -7.97
C PRO A 405 4.25 23.39 -7.41
N ALA A 406 3.29 22.58 -7.88
CA ALA A 406 1.90 22.67 -7.43
C ALA A 406 1.73 22.13 -6.00
N TYR A 407 2.33 20.98 -5.70
CA TYR A 407 2.33 20.43 -4.35
C TYR A 407 3.06 21.33 -3.36
N ARG A 408 4.18 21.93 -3.76
CA ARG A 408 4.95 22.85 -2.93
C ARG A 408 4.12 24.08 -2.52
N GLU A 409 3.42 24.68 -3.47
CA GLU A 409 2.55 25.83 -3.19
C GLU A 409 1.49 25.48 -2.14
N ILE A 410 0.83 24.32 -2.31
CA ILE A 410 -0.19 23.84 -1.37
C ILE A 410 0.44 23.55 -0.01
N SER A 411 1.56 22.83 0.04
CA SER A 411 2.25 22.45 1.27
C SER A 411 2.73 23.65 2.08
N GLN A 412 3.27 24.68 1.40
CA GLN A 412 3.68 25.92 2.05
C GLN A 412 2.47 26.72 2.56
N ARG A 413 1.37 26.76 1.79
CA ARG A 413 0.13 27.39 2.24
C ARG A 413 -0.44 26.70 3.48
N PHE A 414 -0.45 25.37 3.53
CA PHE A 414 -0.88 24.59 4.69
C PHE A 414 0.03 24.81 5.90
N LEU A 415 1.34 24.85 5.69
CA LEU A 415 2.28 25.18 6.77
C LEU A 415 2.04 26.55 7.36
N ALA A 416 1.73 27.54 6.51
CA ALA A 416 1.44 28.89 6.94
C ALA A 416 0.05 29.06 7.55
N ASN A 417 -0.90 28.17 7.26
CA ASN A 417 -2.29 28.22 7.70
C ASN A 417 -2.75 26.87 8.28
N PRO A 418 -2.36 26.54 9.54
CA PRO A 418 -2.68 25.25 10.16
C PRO A 418 -4.16 24.88 10.14
N ALA A 419 -5.06 25.81 10.40
CA ALA A 419 -6.51 25.57 10.40
C ALA A 419 -7.04 25.19 8.99
N GLU A 420 -6.46 25.74 7.92
CA GLU A 420 -6.78 25.33 6.55
C GLU A 420 -6.33 23.89 6.28
N PHE A 421 -5.14 23.53 6.77
CA PHE A 421 -4.64 22.16 6.64
C PHE A 421 -5.49 21.15 7.40
N GLU A 422 -5.88 21.49 8.63
CA GLU A 422 -6.76 20.63 9.45
C GLU A 422 -8.11 20.40 8.78
N ASP A 423 -8.78 21.45 8.29
CA ASP A 423 -10.05 21.33 7.57
C ASP A 423 -9.88 20.52 6.26
N ALA A 424 -8.80 20.77 5.50
CA ALA A 424 -8.52 20.06 4.26
C ALA A 424 -8.28 18.56 4.51
N PHE A 425 -7.51 18.21 5.55
CA PHE A 425 -7.27 16.81 5.90
C PHE A 425 -8.54 16.13 6.43
N ALA A 426 -9.31 16.80 7.29
CA ALA A 426 -10.56 16.26 7.81
C ALA A 426 -11.56 15.94 6.70
N ARG A 427 -11.72 16.86 5.72
CA ARG A 427 -12.59 16.66 4.57
C ARG A 427 -12.08 15.59 3.61
N ALA A 428 -10.77 15.58 3.32
CA ALA A 428 -10.19 14.59 2.44
C ALA A 428 -10.27 13.18 3.03
N TRP A 429 -10.03 13.04 4.34
CA TRP A 429 -10.21 11.80 5.07
C TRP A 429 -11.66 11.31 5.02
N PHE A 430 -12.61 12.20 5.30
CA PHE A 430 -14.03 11.86 5.23
C PHE A 430 -14.43 11.43 3.81
N LYS A 431 -14.03 12.19 2.79
CA LYS A 431 -14.28 11.86 1.38
C LYS A 431 -13.70 10.50 0.99
N LEU A 432 -12.50 10.17 1.47
CA LEU A 432 -11.85 8.90 1.17
C LEU A 432 -12.60 7.72 1.79
N THR A 433 -13.07 7.89 3.02
CA THR A 433 -13.59 6.80 3.86
C THR A 433 -15.11 6.63 3.76
N HIS A 434 -15.83 7.56 3.12
CA HIS A 434 -17.30 7.59 2.99
C HIS A 434 -17.74 7.80 1.57
#